data_43b3087bafe0f78e8eb101e9bb3c045a
#
_entry.id   43b3087bafe0f78e8eb101e9bb3c045a
#
_cell.length_a   1.000
_cell.length_b   1.000
_cell.length_c   1.000
_cell.angle_alpha   90.00
_cell.angle_beta   90.00
_cell.angle_gamma   90.00
#
_symmetry.space_group_name_H-M   'P 1'
#
loop_
_entity.id
_entity.type
_entity.pdbx_description
1 polymer ?
#
loop_
_entity_poly.entity_id
_entity_poly.type
_entity_poly.pdbx_seq_one_letter_code
_entity_poly.pdbx_strand_id
1 'polypeptide(L)'
;MEQDKPSSQERYSYSSVSLGLADRVREAQQLYRMWQEGLDERVNVTLDAVRQCEARLAGCFGIELDGLDILDVGPGQQLRHMKVLSVKNRVVGIDMDIVPQGFHLRDYVEMLRHNTVLRTMKTVTRKVLGWDERFERTLARGLSVPNFPRLPVLRMDATRMVFPDASFDLVCSWSAFEHIERPGEALAEVARVLRPGGLVYLAIHLYTSHSGNHDARSLTSNGGDPPYWPHLRPGYREAERPSCYVNEVRLDEWKRLFQAAMPGTLFIHERQESMRVALTHLKARGELAAYSEDELLTVGLVGIWRKPHDLPTLSSS
;
A
#
# COMPACT_ATOMS: atom_id res chain seq x y z
N MET A 1 31.31 -16.40 -4.80
CA MET A 1 31.32 -14.93 -4.94
C MET A 1 29.93 -14.47 -4.51
N GLU A 2 29.84 -14.12 -3.24
CA GLU A 2 28.64 -13.57 -2.65
C GLU A 2 28.49 -12.15 -3.19
N GLN A 3 27.49 -11.91 -4.03
CA GLN A 3 27.19 -10.54 -4.48
C GLN A 3 26.69 -9.76 -3.26
N ASP A 4 27.42 -8.70 -2.91
CA ASP A 4 27.04 -7.74 -1.89
C ASP A 4 25.59 -7.29 -2.13
N LYS A 5 24.68 -7.71 -1.24
CA LYS A 5 23.33 -7.19 -1.23
C LYS A 5 23.40 -5.73 -0.80
N PRO A 6 22.78 -4.79 -1.52
CA PRO A 6 22.79 -3.37 -1.15
C PRO A 6 22.28 -3.17 0.28
N SER A 7 22.83 -2.19 0.99
CA SER A 7 22.47 -1.90 2.38
C SER A 7 21.00 -1.58 2.53
N SER A 8 20.41 -1.83 3.70
CA SER A 8 18.99 -1.59 3.99
C SER A 8 18.53 -0.16 3.65
N GLN A 9 19.39 0.86 3.81
CA GLN A 9 19.08 2.25 3.45
C GLN A 9 18.90 2.49 1.94
N GLU A 10 19.61 1.74 1.08
CA GLU A 10 19.46 1.84 -0.38
C GLU A 10 18.18 1.15 -0.89
N ARG A 11 17.66 0.16 -0.16
CA ARG A 11 16.46 -0.60 -0.54
C ARG A 11 15.14 0.12 -0.28
N TYR A 12 15.09 1.05 0.65
CA TYR A 12 13.88 1.81 0.99
C TYR A 12 13.55 2.93 0.01
N SER A 13 14.41 3.17 -1.00
CA SER A 13 14.08 4.11 -2.06
C SER A 13 13.05 3.52 -3.02
N TYR A 14 11.84 4.05 -2.98
CA TYR A 14 10.73 3.72 -3.87
C TYR A 14 11.04 3.87 -5.38
N SER A 15 12.25 4.28 -5.74
CA SER A 15 12.68 4.59 -7.11
C SER A 15 14.05 4.03 -7.47
N SER A 16 14.39 2.83 -7.03
CA SER A 16 15.72 2.23 -7.27
C SER A 16 15.93 1.68 -8.69
N VAL A 17 14.95 1.77 -9.59
CA VAL A 17 15.09 1.25 -10.96
C VAL A 17 15.57 2.36 -11.90
N SER A 18 16.74 2.17 -12.53
CA SER A 18 17.27 3.05 -13.57
C SER A 18 16.55 2.82 -14.91
N LEU A 19 15.42 3.47 -15.11
CA LEU A 19 14.75 3.48 -16.41
C LEU A 19 15.53 4.35 -17.41
N GLY A 20 15.65 3.89 -18.65
CA GLY A 20 16.19 4.69 -19.75
C GLY A 20 15.35 5.94 -20.02
N LEU A 21 15.95 6.97 -20.65
CA LEU A 21 15.28 8.26 -20.90
C LEU A 21 13.96 8.08 -21.70
N ALA A 22 13.94 7.20 -22.69
CA ALA A 22 12.75 6.90 -23.49
C ALA A 22 11.63 6.26 -22.67
N ASP A 23 11.96 5.36 -21.76
CA ASP A 23 10.99 4.72 -20.87
C ASP A 23 10.43 5.70 -19.84
N ARG A 24 11.25 6.63 -19.35
CA ARG A 24 10.81 7.73 -18.46
C ARG A 24 9.82 8.67 -19.14
N VAL A 25 10.05 8.98 -20.43
CA VAL A 25 9.12 9.81 -21.22
C VAL A 25 7.81 9.06 -21.43
N ARG A 26 7.84 7.78 -21.76
CA ARG A 26 6.62 6.97 -21.91
C ARG A 26 5.86 6.84 -20.60
N GLU A 27 6.55 6.57 -19.49
CA GLU A 27 5.94 6.53 -18.14
C GLU A 27 5.28 7.89 -17.80
N ALA A 28 5.97 8.99 -18.07
CA ALA A 28 5.42 10.32 -17.84
C ALA A 28 4.18 10.61 -18.71
N GLN A 29 4.19 10.20 -19.97
CA GLN A 29 3.03 10.35 -20.86
C GLN A 29 1.85 9.46 -20.42
N GLN A 30 2.12 8.23 -20.00
CA GLN A 30 1.10 7.31 -19.49
C GLN A 30 0.49 7.84 -18.19
N LEU A 31 1.32 8.30 -17.25
CA LEU A 31 0.87 8.97 -16.04
C LEU A 31 0.03 10.20 -16.36
N TYR A 32 0.46 11.03 -17.31
CA TYR A 32 -0.29 12.22 -17.74
C TYR A 32 -1.69 11.87 -18.24
N ARG A 33 -1.83 10.87 -19.12
CA ARG A 33 -3.14 10.39 -19.60
C ARG A 33 -4.01 9.86 -18.47
N MET A 34 -3.46 8.96 -17.65
CA MET A 34 -4.17 8.44 -16.48
C MET A 34 -4.66 9.55 -15.53
N TRP A 35 -3.90 10.66 -15.44
CA TRP A 35 -4.27 11.78 -14.59
C TRP A 35 -5.36 12.65 -15.21
N GLN A 36 -5.44 12.75 -16.51
CA GLN A 36 -6.49 13.52 -17.19
C GLN A 36 -7.81 12.77 -17.34
N GLU A 37 -7.76 11.47 -17.63
CA GLU A 37 -8.93 10.70 -18.08
C GLU A 37 -9.62 9.91 -16.95
N GLY A 38 -9.06 9.75 -15.79
CA GLY A 38 -9.57 8.86 -14.74
C GLY A 38 -9.76 9.51 -13.37
N LEU A 39 -9.98 10.83 -13.29
CA LEU A 39 -10.03 11.53 -11.99
C LEU A 39 -11.22 11.07 -11.15
N ASP A 40 -12.42 11.05 -11.73
CA ASP A 40 -13.63 10.65 -11.01
C ASP A 40 -13.60 9.18 -10.63
N GLU A 41 -13.10 8.31 -11.52
CA GLU A 41 -12.91 6.90 -11.22
C GLU A 41 -11.95 6.69 -10.03
N ARG A 42 -10.81 7.39 -10.01
CA ARG A 42 -9.86 7.29 -8.89
C ARG A 42 -10.43 7.81 -7.56
N VAL A 43 -11.25 8.86 -7.62
CA VAL A 43 -11.98 9.35 -6.45
C VAL A 43 -12.95 8.29 -5.99
N ASN A 44 -13.74 7.71 -6.89
CA ASN A 44 -14.69 6.65 -6.55
C ASN A 44 -13.99 5.41 -5.97
N VAL A 45 -12.89 4.95 -6.59
CA VAL A 45 -12.07 3.85 -6.05
C VAL A 45 -11.59 4.17 -4.63
N THR A 46 -11.17 5.40 -4.35
CA THR A 46 -10.75 5.81 -3.00
C THR A 46 -11.91 5.78 -2.00
N LEU A 47 -13.06 6.33 -2.39
CA LEU A 47 -14.26 6.33 -1.55
C LEU A 47 -14.75 4.91 -1.28
N ASP A 48 -14.78 4.07 -2.30
CA ASP A 48 -15.23 2.68 -2.20
C ASP A 48 -14.28 1.84 -1.34
N ALA A 49 -12.96 2.07 -1.41
CA ALA A 49 -12.00 1.38 -0.56
C ALA A 49 -12.26 1.68 0.94
N VAL A 50 -12.54 2.94 1.29
CA VAL A 50 -12.86 3.28 2.69
C VAL A 50 -14.24 2.77 3.08
N ARG A 51 -15.27 2.89 2.22
CA ARG A 51 -16.60 2.32 2.47
C ARG A 51 -16.54 0.79 2.68
N GLN A 52 -15.71 0.09 1.91
CA GLN A 52 -15.51 -1.35 2.09
C GLN A 52 -14.82 -1.65 3.43
N CYS A 53 -13.84 -0.85 3.83
CA CYS A 53 -13.22 -0.95 5.16
C CYS A 53 -14.27 -0.78 6.25
N GLU A 54 -15.07 0.30 6.21
CA GLU A 54 -16.16 0.56 7.16
C GLU A 54 -17.15 -0.59 7.21
N ALA A 55 -17.65 -1.04 6.05
CA ALA A 55 -18.63 -2.12 5.96
C ALA A 55 -18.09 -3.47 6.49
N ARG A 56 -16.82 -3.79 6.20
CA ARG A 56 -16.17 -5.02 6.67
C ARG A 56 -15.97 -5.00 8.18
N LEU A 57 -15.50 -3.88 8.74
CA LEU A 57 -15.30 -3.73 10.19
C LEU A 57 -16.64 -3.72 10.94
N ALA A 58 -17.65 -3.03 10.41
CA ALA A 58 -18.99 -3.07 10.97
C ALA A 58 -19.61 -4.47 10.92
N GLY A 59 -19.46 -5.18 9.79
CA GLY A 59 -19.96 -6.53 9.62
C GLY A 59 -19.28 -7.58 10.51
N CYS A 60 -17.96 -7.44 10.72
CA CYS A 60 -17.20 -8.37 11.57
C CYS A 60 -17.33 -8.08 13.07
N PHE A 61 -17.42 -6.82 13.46
CA PHE A 61 -17.27 -6.42 14.86
C PHE A 61 -18.36 -5.48 15.39
N GLY A 62 -19.29 -5.03 14.54
CA GLY A 62 -20.36 -4.11 14.93
C GLY A 62 -19.89 -2.69 15.29
N ILE A 63 -18.75 -2.25 14.73
CA ILE A 63 -18.11 -0.98 15.08
C ILE A 63 -18.22 -0.02 13.90
N GLU A 64 -18.68 1.21 14.16
CA GLU A 64 -18.66 2.32 13.21
C GLU A 64 -17.36 3.13 13.37
N LEU A 65 -16.84 3.65 12.24
CA LEU A 65 -15.66 4.49 12.25
C LEU A 65 -16.04 5.95 12.45
N ASP A 66 -16.29 6.33 13.70
CA ASP A 66 -16.64 7.70 14.09
C ASP A 66 -15.95 8.08 15.41
N GLY A 67 -15.27 9.23 15.42
CA GLY A 67 -14.59 9.77 16.58
C GLY A 67 -13.32 9.02 17.01
N LEU A 68 -12.80 8.11 16.19
CA LEU A 68 -11.66 7.23 16.51
C LEU A 68 -10.31 7.93 16.35
N ASP A 69 -9.31 7.45 17.10
CA ASP A 69 -7.89 7.73 16.88
C ASP A 69 -7.34 6.68 15.91
N ILE A 70 -7.02 7.10 14.69
CA ILE A 70 -6.61 6.21 13.58
C ILE A 70 -5.16 6.45 13.21
N LEU A 71 -4.38 5.37 13.06
CA LEU A 71 -3.08 5.37 12.43
C LEU A 71 -3.19 4.81 11.00
N ASP A 72 -2.78 5.60 9.99
CA ASP A 72 -2.64 5.17 8.60
C ASP A 72 -1.15 4.89 8.31
N VAL A 73 -0.80 3.63 8.03
CA VAL A 73 0.56 3.20 7.73
C VAL A 73 0.80 3.22 6.23
N GLY A 74 1.67 4.12 5.76
CA GLY A 74 1.97 4.32 4.35
C GLY A 74 0.84 5.02 3.60
N PRO A 75 0.35 6.20 4.05
CA PRO A 75 -0.77 6.89 3.42
C PRO A 75 -0.47 7.38 1.99
N GLY A 76 0.81 7.32 1.60
CA GLY A 76 1.28 7.78 0.30
C GLY A 76 1.20 9.29 0.12
N GLN A 77 1.70 9.78 -1.02
CA GLN A 77 1.89 11.21 -1.27
C GLN A 77 0.60 12.03 -1.42
N GLN A 78 -0.54 11.40 -1.68
CA GLN A 78 -1.83 12.07 -1.87
C GLN A 78 -2.75 11.99 -0.65
N LEU A 79 -2.41 11.17 0.35
CA LEU A 79 -3.18 10.96 1.58
C LEU A 79 -4.65 10.59 1.30
N ARG A 80 -4.89 9.77 0.28
CA ARG A 80 -6.23 9.54 -0.27
C ARG A 80 -7.20 9.00 0.78
N HIS A 81 -6.89 7.84 1.35
CA HIS A 81 -7.73 7.18 2.36
C HIS A 81 -7.74 7.96 3.68
N MET A 82 -6.57 8.48 4.07
CA MET A 82 -6.41 9.31 5.26
C MET A 82 -7.33 10.53 5.26
N LYS A 83 -7.49 11.22 4.09
CA LYS A 83 -8.42 12.34 3.95
C LYS A 83 -9.87 11.92 4.15
N VAL A 84 -10.29 10.80 3.56
CA VAL A 84 -11.66 10.29 3.73
C VAL A 84 -11.93 9.96 5.20
N LEU A 85 -11.03 9.23 5.84
CA LEU A 85 -11.16 8.86 7.25
C LEU A 85 -11.17 10.08 8.17
N SER A 86 -10.43 11.14 7.83
CA SER A 86 -10.34 12.37 8.65
C SER A 86 -11.62 13.18 8.73
N VAL A 87 -12.64 12.88 7.90
CA VAL A 87 -13.93 13.58 7.95
C VAL A 87 -14.65 13.34 9.28
N LYS A 88 -14.50 12.12 9.84
CA LYS A 88 -15.16 11.72 11.08
C LYS A 88 -14.19 11.34 12.20
N ASN A 89 -12.89 11.23 11.92
CA ASN A 89 -11.93 10.66 12.85
C ASN A 89 -10.70 11.54 13.00
N ARG A 90 -9.92 11.31 14.05
CA ARG A 90 -8.58 11.88 14.23
C ARG A 90 -7.56 10.93 13.60
N VAL A 91 -6.92 11.34 12.51
CA VAL A 91 -6.03 10.47 11.73
C VAL A 91 -4.60 11.00 11.77
N VAL A 92 -3.67 10.11 12.07
CA VAL A 92 -2.22 10.34 11.97
C VAL A 92 -1.67 9.36 10.94
N GLY A 93 -0.79 9.82 10.05
CA GLY A 93 -0.09 8.95 9.09
C GLY A 93 1.37 8.76 9.47
N ILE A 94 1.94 7.60 9.10
CA ILE A 94 3.38 7.38 9.09
C ILE A 94 3.82 6.93 7.69
N ASP A 95 4.94 7.46 7.21
CA ASP A 95 5.53 7.07 5.93
C ASP A 95 7.07 7.16 6.03
N MET A 96 7.80 6.32 5.31
CA MET A 96 9.26 6.41 5.23
C MET A 96 9.72 7.66 4.50
N ASP A 97 8.88 8.17 3.59
CA ASP A 97 9.13 9.35 2.81
C ASP A 97 8.53 10.62 3.42
N ILE A 98 9.13 11.75 3.10
CA ILE A 98 8.52 13.05 3.39
C ILE A 98 7.33 13.26 2.45
N VAL A 99 6.16 13.54 3.04
CA VAL A 99 4.90 13.79 2.33
C VAL A 99 4.54 15.29 2.44
N PRO A 100 4.87 16.11 1.43
CA PRO A 100 4.57 17.53 1.46
C PRO A 100 3.08 17.79 1.24
N GLN A 101 2.48 18.57 2.11
CA GLN A 101 1.12 19.05 1.98
C GLN A 101 1.14 20.55 1.66
N GLY A 102 0.87 20.91 0.41
CA GLY A 102 0.97 22.32 -0.06
C GLY A 102 2.37 22.66 -0.58
N PHE A 103 2.68 23.98 -0.64
CA PHE A 103 3.92 24.54 -1.20
C PHE A 103 4.83 25.15 -0.11
N HIS A 104 5.07 24.43 0.98
CA HIS A 104 5.99 24.90 2.00
C HIS A 104 7.44 24.55 1.62
N LEU A 105 8.29 25.54 1.40
CA LEU A 105 9.68 25.36 0.96
C LEU A 105 10.46 24.35 1.85
N ARG A 106 10.22 24.38 3.15
CA ARG A 106 10.85 23.47 4.10
C ARG A 106 10.56 21.99 3.76
N ASP A 107 9.31 21.66 3.42
CA ASP A 107 8.90 20.27 3.09
C ASP A 107 9.68 19.78 1.85
N TYR A 108 9.92 20.67 0.86
CA TYR A 108 10.67 20.30 -0.34
C TYR A 108 12.18 20.19 -0.10
N VAL A 109 12.74 21.02 0.78
CA VAL A 109 14.14 20.88 1.19
C VAL A 109 14.34 19.55 1.92
N GLU A 110 13.43 19.18 2.82
CA GLU A 110 13.48 17.88 3.50
C GLU A 110 13.25 16.71 2.52
N MET A 111 12.35 16.86 1.53
CA MET A 111 12.23 15.87 0.46
C MET A 111 13.53 15.67 -0.32
N LEU A 112 14.23 16.72 -0.69
CA LEU A 112 15.51 16.60 -1.41
C LEU A 112 16.61 15.94 -0.58
N ARG A 113 16.53 16.04 0.75
CA ARG A 113 17.47 15.40 1.68
C ARG A 113 17.18 13.94 1.94
N HIS A 114 15.90 13.55 1.94
CA HIS A 114 15.46 12.25 2.45
C HIS A 114 14.75 11.37 1.42
N ASN A 115 14.14 11.96 0.40
CA ASN A 115 13.52 11.22 -0.71
C ASN A 115 14.48 11.23 -1.91
N THR A 116 14.24 10.35 -2.89
CA THR A 116 15.02 10.40 -4.13
C THR A 116 14.69 11.65 -4.96
N VAL A 117 15.68 12.14 -5.72
CA VAL A 117 15.50 13.29 -6.63
C VAL A 117 14.33 13.05 -7.59
N LEU A 118 14.21 11.84 -8.15
CA LEU A 118 13.12 11.49 -9.07
C LEU A 118 11.76 11.58 -8.40
N ARG A 119 11.62 11.10 -7.15
CA ARG A 119 10.38 11.19 -6.38
C ARG A 119 10.01 12.64 -6.08
N THR A 120 11.00 13.44 -5.71
CA THR A 120 10.82 14.88 -5.51
C THR A 120 10.34 15.57 -6.78
N MET A 121 10.97 15.29 -7.93
CA MET A 121 10.55 15.83 -9.23
C MET A 121 9.12 15.42 -9.60
N LYS A 122 8.77 14.12 -9.47
CA LYS A 122 7.40 13.64 -9.73
C LYS A 122 6.39 14.36 -8.84
N THR A 123 6.70 14.59 -7.56
CA THR A 123 5.81 15.28 -6.62
C THR A 123 5.67 16.76 -6.96
N VAL A 124 6.76 17.45 -7.26
CA VAL A 124 6.74 18.86 -7.68
C VAL A 124 5.92 19.02 -8.96
N THR A 125 6.18 18.21 -9.98
CA THR A 125 5.45 18.25 -11.25
C THR A 125 3.95 18.08 -11.03
N ARG A 126 3.54 17.08 -10.25
CA ARG A 126 2.13 16.81 -9.93
C ARG A 126 1.45 17.99 -9.24
N LYS A 127 2.15 18.64 -8.30
CA LYS A 127 1.63 19.80 -7.58
C LYS A 127 1.58 21.05 -8.47
N VAL A 128 2.63 21.34 -9.24
CA VAL A 128 2.65 22.48 -10.17
C VAL A 128 1.56 22.37 -11.22
N LEU A 129 1.27 21.16 -11.71
CA LEU A 129 0.18 20.91 -12.66
C LEU A 129 -1.21 20.92 -11.99
N GLY A 130 -1.30 21.15 -10.67
CA GLY A 130 -2.56 21.23 -9.93
C GLY A 130 -3.33 19.90 -9.86
N TRP A 131 -2.66 18.77 -10.08
CA TRP A 131 -3.33 17.47 -10.10
C TRP A 131 -3.78 17.05 -8.70
N ASP A 132 -2.96 17.26 -7.70
CA ASP A 132 -3.32 16.95 -6.32
C ASP A 132 -4.50 17.81 -5.84
N GLU A 133 -4.54 19.09 -6.20
CA GLU A 133 -5.68 19.97 -5.88
C GLU A 133 -6.97 19.58 -6.59
N ARG A 134 -6.89 19.14 -7.86
CA ARG A 134 -8.08 18.66 -8.58
C ARG A 134 -8.64 17.40 -7.92
N PHE A 135 -7.76 16.45 -7.59
CA PHE A 135 -8.15 15.24 -6.89
C PHE A 135 -8.82 15.58 -5.55
N GLU A 136 -8.17 16.41 -4.74
CA GLU A 136 -8.64 16.82 -3.43
C GLU A 136 -9.98 17.52 -3.49
N ARG A 137 -10.16 18.48 -4.42
CA ARG A 137 -11.45 19.17 -4.64
C ARG A 137 -12.56 18.23 -5.08
N THR A 138 -12.25 17.25 -5.92
CA THR A 138 -13.24 16.26 -6.38
C THR A 138 -13.62 15.32 -5.24
N LEU A 139 -12.63 14.88 -4.45
CA LEU A 139 -12.85 14.06 -3.25
C LEU A 139 -13.70 14.81 -2.21
N ALA A 140 -13.37 16.09 -1.94
CA ALA A 140 -14.12 16.94 -1.00
C ALA A 140 -15.60 17.10 -1.43
N ARG A 141 -15.84 17.30 -2.74
CA ARG A 141 -17.22 17.34 -3.28
C ARG A 141 -17.95 16.02 -3.08
N GLY A 142 -17.28 14.88 -3.34
CA GLY A 142 -17.87 13.55 -3.14
C GLY A 142 -18.24 13.27 -1.68
N LEU A 143 -17.56 13.92 -0.74
CA LEU A 143 -17.81 13.80 0.70
C LEU A 143 -18.68 14.94 1.27
N SER A 144 -19.07 15.92 0.44
CA SER A 144 -19.83 17.10 0.86
C SER A 144 -19.12 17.93 1.95
N VAL A 145 -17.78 17.99 1.89
CA VAL A 145 -16.95 18.82 2.79
C VAL A 145 -16.32 19.99 2.02
N PRO A 146 -16.08 21.15 2.64
CA PRO A 146 -15.52 22.31 1.94
C PRO A 146 -14.05 22.09 1.53
N ASN A 147 -13.26 21.47 2.39
CA ASN A 147 -11.84 21.15 2.19
C ASN A 147 -11.38 20.14 3.25
N PHE A 148 -10.12 19.70 3.15
CA PHE A 148 -9.48 18.88 4.17
C PHE A 148 -8.48 19.71 4.98
N PRO A 149 -8.38 19.49 6.30
CA PRO A 149 -7.32 20.07 7.11
C PRO A 149 -5.95 19.50 6.70
N ARG A 150 -4.88 20.18 7.09
CA ARG A 150 -3.55 19.58 7.03
C ARG A 150 -3.49 18.40 8.02
N LEU A 151 -3.15 17.23 7.51
CA LEU A 151 -3.13 16.00 8.28
C LEU A 151 -1.72 15.72 8.80
N PRO A 152 -1.54 15.29 10.06
CA PRO A 152 -0.23 14.95 10.59
C PRO A 152 0.29 13.67 9.92
N VAL A 153 1.41 13.78 9.19
CA VAL A 153 2.17 12.65 8.64
C VAL A 153 3.58 12.73 9.16
N LEU A 154 4.02 11.71 9.87
CA LEU A 154 5.33 11.62 10.47
C LEU A 154 6.23 10.73 9.62
N ARG A 155 7.47 11.15 9.40
CA ARG A 155 8.47 10.27 8.81
C ARG A 155 8.88 9.24 9.86
N MET A 156 8.54 7.96 9.63
CA MET A 156 8.71 6.90 10.62
C MET A 156 8.77 5.53 9.96
N ASP A 157 9.61 4.64 10.51
CA ASP A 157 9.66 3.23 10.14
C ASP A 157 8.54 2.47 10.89
N ALA A 158 7.69 1.78 10.13
CA ALA A 158 6.60 0.98 10.67
C ALA A 158 7.07 -0.23 11.50
N THR A 159 8.33 -0.66 11.35
CA THR A 159 8.94 -1.72 12.15
C THR A 159 9.41 -1.25 13.53
N ARG A 160 9.40 0.09 13.75
CA ARG A 160 9.86 0.69 15.02
C ARG A 160 9.14 2.01 15.25
N MET A 161 7.87 1.94 15.65
CA MET A 161 7.06 3.12 15.89
C MET A 161 7.39 3.77 17.24
N VAL A 162 7.48 5.11 17.27
CA VAL A 162 7.74 5.87 18.51
C VAL A 162 6.47 6.12 19.34
N PHE A 163 5.31 5.66 18.87
CA PHE A 163 4.07 5.79 19.63
C PHE A 163 4.07 4.89 20.87
N PRO A 164 3.48 5.33 21.99
CA PRO A 164 3.24 4.48 23.14
C PRO A 164 2.35 3.28 22.79
N ASP A 165 2.38 2.26 23.64
CA ASP A 165 1.43 1.16 23.59
C ASP A 165 -0.01 1.70 23.73
N ALA A 166 -0.97 1.03 23.11
CA ALA A 166 -2.40 1.35 23.23
C ALA A 166 -2.76 2.81 22.90
N SER A 167 -2.19 3.36 21.82
CA SER A 167 -2.39 4.73 21.34
C SER A 167 -3.58 4.91 20.42
N PHE A 168 -3.95 3.89 19.64
CA PHE A 168 -4.91 3.99 18.55
C PHE A 168 -6.09 3.02 18.69
N ASP A 169 -7.25 3.46 18.18
CA ASP A 169 -8.46 2.64 18.09
C ASP A 169 -8.49 1.81 16.79
N LEU A 170 -7.87 2.33 15.71
CA LEU A 170 -7.73 1.62 14.44
C LEU A 170 -6.35 1.85 13.87
N VAL A 171 -5.72 0.79 13.37
CA VAL A 171 -4.59 0.88 12.45
C VAL A 171 -5.02 0.37 11.09
N CYS A 172 -4.85 1.19 10.06
CA CYS A 172 -5.17 0.83 8.69
C CYS A 172 -3.98 1.05 7.75
N SER A 173 -4.01 0.35 6.61
CA SER A 173 -3.05 0.53 5.53
C SER A 173 -3.62 0.01 4.21
N TRP A 174 -3.26 0.66 3.11
CA TRP A 174 -3.59 0.21 1.75
C TRP A 174 -2.33 0.16 0.90
N SER A 175 -1.93 -1.04 0.51
CA SER A 175 -0.79 -1.29 -0.39
C SER A 175 0.51 -0.62 0.09
N ALA A 176 0.89 -0.85 1.35
CA ALA A 176 2.16 -0.40 1.90
C ALA A 176 2.99 -1.55 2.50
N PHE A 177 2.36 -2.56 3.08
CA PHE A 177 3.05 -3.65 3.77
C PHE A 177 3.89 -4.53 2.83
N GLU A 178 3.51 -4.65 1.56
CA GLU A 178 4.29 -5.32 0.53
C GLU A 178 5.64 -4.63 0.24
N HIS A 179 5.80 -3.38 0.69
CA HIS A 179 7.03 -2.60 0.53
C HIS A 179 7.91 -2.59 1.79
N ILE A 180 7.48 -3.24 2.87
CA ILE A 180 8.21 -3.33 4.13
C ILE A 180 9.12 -4.56 4.11
N GLU A 181 10.43 -4.39 4.35
CA GLU A 181 11.41 -5.49 4.31
C GLU A 181 11.17 -6.54 5.42
N ARG A 182 10.74 -6.08 6.59
CA ARG A 182 10.47 -6.91 7.77
C ARG A 182 9.01 -6.79 8.21
N PRO A 183 8.06 -7.31 7.40
CA PRO A 183 6.64 -7.09 7.66
C PRO A 183 6.16 -7.70 8.97
N GLY A 184 6.78 -8.78 9.45
CA GLY A 184 6.45 -9.37 10.75
C GLY A 184 6.69 -8.41 11.92
N GLU A 185 7.80 -7.64 11.89
CA GLU A 185 8.09 -6.62 12.90
C GLU A 185 7.06 -5.47 12.83
N ALA A 186 6.70 -5.04 11.62
CA ALA A 186 5.68 -4.01 11.45
C ALA A 186 4.30 -4.47 11.97
N LEU A 187 3.92 -5.73 11.73
CA LEU A 187 2.68 -6.30 12.27
C LEU A 187 2.70 -6.37 13.81
N ALA A 188 3.84 -6.70 14.41
CA ALA A 188 4.00 -6.68 15.88
C ALA A 188 3.83 -5.25 16.45
N GLU A 189 4.42 -4.24 15.78
CA GLU A 189 4.25 -2.84 16.18
C GLU A 189 2.81 -2.37 16.02
N VAL A 190 2.11 -2.77 14.93
CA VAL A 190 0.66 -2.52 14.77
C VAL A 190 -0.13 -3.08 15.95
N ALA A 191 0.13 -4.34 16.34
CA ALA A 191 -0.54 -4.95 17.47
C ALA A 191 -0.21 -4.22 18.81
N ARG A 192 1.04 -3.74 18.98
CA ARG A 192 1.47 -3.02 20.18
C ARG A 192 0.76 -1.69 20.35
N VAL A 193 0.72 -0.87 19.29
CA VAL A 193 0.17 0.50 19.36
C VAL A 193 -1.35 0.55 19.42
N LEU A 194 -2.04 -0.55 19.13
CA LEU A 194 -3.48 -0.65 19.28
C LEU A 194 -3.92 -0.76 20.74
N ARG A 195 -4.99 -0.06 21.06
CA ARG A 195 -5.72 -0.22 22.33
C ARG A 195 -6.34 -1.61 22.45
N PRO A 196 -6.53 -2.15 23.67
CA PRO A 196 -7.42 -3.30 23.85
C PRO A 196 -8.78 -3.02 23.21
N GLY A 197 -9.32 -3.98 22.43
CA GLY A 197 -10.53 -3.78 21.63
C GLY A 197 -10.34 -3.02 20.31
N GLY A 198 -9.17 -2.45 20.07
CA GLY A 198 -8.82 -1.73 18.82
C GLY A 198 -8.77 -2.64 17.61
N LEU A 199 -8.86 -2.05 16.43
CA LEU A 199 -9.07 -2.73 15.16
C LEU A 199 -7.88 -2.63 14.22
N VAL A 200 -7.71 -3.62 13.38
CA VAL A 200 -6.79 -3.62 12.24
C VAL A 200 -7.56 -3.79 10.94
N TYR A 201 -7.16 -3.02 9.93
CA TYR A 201 -7.54 -3.21 8.53
C TYR A 201 -6.32 -3.00 7.64
N LEU A 202 -5.69 -4.07 7.18
CA LEU A 202 -4.51 -4.00 6.32
C LEU A 202 -4.82 -4.67 4.97
N ALA A 203 -4.84 -3.88 3.90
CA ALA A 203 -4.99 -4.34 2.53
C ALA A 203 -3.61 -4.39 1.86
N ILE A 204 -3.19 -5.57 1.43
CA ILE A 204 -1.87 -5.87 0.88
C ILE A 204 -2.02 -6.29 -0.56
N HIS A 205 -1.25 -5.70 -1.47
CA HIS A 205 -1.16 -6.17 -2.84
C HIS A 205 -0.18 -7.35 -2.91
N LEU A 206 -0.66 -8.51 -3.34
CA LEU A 206 0.17 -9.72 -3.32
C LEU A 206 1.19 -9.75 -4.46
N TYR A 207 2.44 -10.02 -4.10
CA TYR A 207 3.54 -10.23 -5.06
C TYR A 207 3.20 -11.31 -6.10
N THR A 208 2.52 -12.39 -5.69
CA THR A 208 2.17 -13.51 -6.56
C THR A 208 1.04 -13.25 -7.54
N SER A 209 0.35 -12.11 -7.45
CA SER A 209 -0.63 -11.68 -8.44
C SER A 209 0.02 -11.30 -9.79
N HIS A 210 -0.75 -11.20 -10.85
CA HIS A 210 -0.23 -10.85 -12.18
C HIS A 210 0.45 -9.47 -12.24
N SER A 211 0.09 -8.55 -11.36
CA SER A 211 0.63 -7.19 -11.23
C SER A 211 1.51 -7.00 -9.98
N GLY A 212 1.82 -8.09 -9.27
CA GLY A 212 2.47 -8.04 -7.96
C GLY A 212 3.92 -7.58 -7.98
N ASN A 213 4.56 -7.55 -9.15
CA ASN A 213 5.89 -6.95 -9.34
C ASN A 213 5.86 -5.41 -9.45
N HIS A 214 4.69 -4.79 -9.37
CA HIS A 214 4.52 -3.34 -9.51
C HIS A 214 5.13 -2.74 -10.80
N ASP A 215 5.18 -3.52 -11.89
CA ASP A 215 5.46 -3.01 -13.23
C ASP A 215 4.19 -2.37 -13.79
N ALA A 216 4.20 -1.05 -13.96
CA ALA A 216 3.01 -0.31 -14.43
C ALA A 216 2.49 -0.80 -15.80
N ARG A 217 3.36 -1.40 -16.62
CA ARG A 217 2.97 -1.98 -17.91
C ARG A 217 2.07 -3.20 -17.75
N SER A 218 2.19 -3.94 -16.65
CA SER A 218 1.35 -5.12 -16.36
C SER A 218 -0.14 -4.79 -16.24
N LEU A 219 -0.49 -3.55 -15.88
CA LEU A 219 -1.88 -3.10 -15.77
C LEU A 219 -2.56 -2.90 -17.12
N THR A 220 -1.79 -2.63 -18.17
CA THR A 220 -2.30 -2.36 -19.54
C THR A 220 -1.89 -3.43 -20.55
N SER A 221 -0.99 -4.34 -20.17
CA SER A 221 -0.55 -5.44 -21.02
C SER A 221 -1.62 -6.52 -21.10
N ASN A 222 -2.01 -6.87 -22.32
CA ASN A 222 -2.87 -8.03 -22.58
C ASN A 222 -2.03 -9.32 -22.74
N GLY A 223 -0.94 -9.46 -21.98
CA GLY A 223 -0.03 -10.60 -22.05
C GLY A 223 1.03 -10.50 -23.16
N GLY A 224 1.18 -9.31 -23.77
CA GLY A 224 2.21 -9.00 -24.76
C GLY A 224 3.54 -8.59 -24.14
N ASP A 225 3.75 -7.30 -23.91
CA ASP A 225 4.93 -6.75 -23.24
C ASP A 225 4.51 -5.83 -22.08
N PRO A 226 4.75 -6.24 -20.82
CA PRO A 226 5.27 -7.55 -20.40
C PRO A 226 4.23 -8.69 -20.55
N PRO A 227 4.69 -9.95 -20.63
CA PRO A 227 3.78 -11.10 -20.59
C PRO A 227 3.13 -11.23 -19.20
N TYR A 228 2.08 -12.05 -19.09
CA TYR A 228 1.44 -12.32 -17.79
C TYR A 228 2.40 -12.98 -16.80
N TRP A 229 2.41 -12.55 -15.54
CA TRP A 229 3.28 -13.02 -14.44
C TRP A 229 4.77 -13.10 -14.82
N PRO A 230 5.42 -12.06 -15.36
CA PRO A 230 6.80 -12.15 -15.82
C PRO A 230 7.76 -12.46 -14.66
N HIS A 231 7.49 -11.89 -13.48
CA HIS A 231 8.31 -12.02 -12.27
C HIS A 231 8.30 -13.44 -11.67
N LEU A 232 7.28 -14.24 -11.93
CA LEU A 232 7.17 -15.61 -11.44
C LEU A 232 7.65 -16.65 -12.47
N ARG A 233 8.03 -16.19 -13.66
CA ARG A 233 8.44 -17.05 -14.78
C ARG A 233 9.91 -16.81 -15.12
N PRO A 234 10.83 -17.77 -14.82
CA PRO A 234 12.27 -17.55 -14.90
C PRO A 234 12.78 -16.97 -16.24
N GLY A 235 12.18 -17.38 -17.37
CA GLY A 235 12.54 -16.89 -18.69
C GLY A 235 12.13 -15.45 -19.01
N TYR A 236 11.41 -14.77 -18.12
CA TYR A 236 10.87 -13.42 -18.37
C TYR A 236 11.28 -12.40 -17.31
N ARG A 237 12.04 -12.79 -16.29
CA ARG A 237 12.50 -11.89 -15.23
C ARG A 237 13.31 -10.70 -15.76
N GLU A 238 14.08 -10.88 -16.80
CA GLU A 238 14.85 -9.77 -17.42
C GLU A 238 13.98 -8.73 -18.12
N ALA A 239 12.72 -9.07 -18.44
CA ALA A 239 11.76 -8.15 -19.04
C ALA A 239 11.03 -7.26 -18.02
N GLU A 240 11.20 -7.53 -16.72
CA GLU A 240 10.56 -6.81 -15.66
C GLU A 240 11.14 -5.41 -15.45
N ARG A 241 10.26 -4.48 -15.12
CA ARG A 241 10.63 -3.12 -14.72
C ARG A 241 9.83 -2.69 -13.50
N PRO A 242 10.10 -3.28 -12.33
CA PRO A 242 9.38 -2.91 -11.11
C PRO A 242 9.64 -1.44 -10.78
N SER A 243 8.59 -0.72 -10.40
CA SER A 243 8.69 0.70 -10.06
C SER A 243 9.14 0.94 -8.61
N CYS A 244 9.16 -0.11 -7.78
CA CYS A 244 9.48 -0.02 -6.35
C CYS A 244 9.95 -1.38 -5.80
N TYR A 245 10.49 -1.37 -4.60
CA TYR A 245 10.80 -2.59 -3.84
C TYR A 245 9.51 -3.32 -3.44
N VAL A 246 9.50 -4.64 -3.55
CA VAL A 246 8.45 -5.54 -3.06
C VAL A 246 9.10 -6.67 -2.26
N ASN A 247 8.54 -7.05 -1.13
CA ASN A 247 9.13 -8.03 -0.22
C ASN A 247 8.95 -9.51 -0.64
N GLU A 248 8.28 -9.76 -1.73
CA GLU A 248 8.07 -11.09 -2.33
C GLU A 248 7.38 -12.12 -1.40
N VAL A 249 6.75 -11.67 -0.31
CA VAL A 249 6.06 -12.55 0.64
C VAL A 249 4.83 -13.18 -0.01
N ARG A 250 4.72 -14.50 0.09
CA ARG A 250 3.64 -15.30 -0.51
C ARG A 250 2.38 -15.29 0.35
N LEU A 251 1.24 -15.64 -0.25
CA LEU A 251 -0.08 -15.64 0.41
C LEU A 251 -0.10 -16.37 1.76
N ASP A 252 0.39 -17.61 1.81
CA ASP A 252 0.37 -18.38 3.06
C ASP A 252 1.40 -17.89 4.08
N GLU A 253 2.47 -17.26 3.63
CA GLU A 253 3.44 -16.62 4.52
C GLU A 253 2.86 -15.37 5.14
N TRP A 254 2.14 -14.52 4.38
CA TRP A 254 1.37 -13.41 4.95
C TRP A 254 0.41 -13.88 6.04
N LYS A 255 -0.37 -14.94 5.78
CA LYS A 255 -1.28 -15.49 6.79
C LYS A 255 -0.54 -15.93 8.05
N ARG A 256 0.63 -16.58 7.91
CA ARG A 256 1.46 -16.97 9.07
C ARG A 256 1.98 -15.77 9.85
N LEU A 257 2.47 -14.72 9.16
CA LEU A 257 2.95 -13.49 9.79
C LEU A 257 1.83 -12.80 10.58
N PHE A 258 0.65 -12.68 9.98
CA PHE A 258 -0.53 -12.14 10.68
C PHE A 258 -0.89 -12.98 11.90
N GLN A 259 -1.00 -14.30 11.76
CA GLN A 259 -1.38 -15.18 12.88
C GLN A 259 -0.36 -15.14 14.02
N ALA A 260 0.93 -14.95 13.71
CA ALA A 260 1.98 -14.82 14.73
C ALA A 260 1.84 -13.52 15.53
N ALA A 261 1.56 -12.39 14.90
CA ALA A 261 1.44 -11.08 15.56
C ALA A 261 0.01 -10.82 16.11
N MET A 262 -1.00 -11.33 15.41
CA MET A 262 -2.42 -11.05 15.63
C MET A 262 -3.26 -12.32 15.48
N PRO A 263 -3.22 -13.23 16.46
CA PRO A 263 -3.96 -14.50 16.42
C PRO A 263 -5.46 -14.28 16.19
N GLY A 264 -6.05 -15.08 15.32
CA GLY A 264 -7.47 -14.96 14.98
C GLY A 264 -7.79 -13.92 13.91
N THR A 265 -6.77 -13.39 13.20
CA THR A 265 -6.99 -12.51 12.04
C THR A 265 -7.89 -13.17 11.01
N LEU A 266 -8.90 -12.43 10.57
CA LEU A 266 -9.79 -12.81 9.46
C LEU A 266 -9.17 -12.34 8.15
N PHE A 267 -9.25 -13.17 7.10
CA PHE A 267 -8.70 -12.87 5.79
C PHE A 267 -9.78 -12.77 4.73
N ILE A 268 -9.68 -11.74 3.88
CA ILE A 268 -10.49 -11.59 2.69
C ILE A 268 -9.55 -11.60 1.49
N HIS A 269 -9.81 -12.51 0.56
CA HIS A 269 -9.06 -12.62 -0.70
C HIS A 269 -9.77 -11.81 -1.77
N GLU A 270 -9.13 -10.74 -2.23
CA GLU A 270 -9.61 -9.96 -3.36
C GLU A 270 -9.10 -10.60 -4.64
N ARG A 271 -9.98 -11.36 -5.31
CA ARG A 271 -9.61 -12.18 -6.46
C ARG A 271 -9.84 -11.47 -7.78
N GLN A 272 -8.93 -11.68 -8.73
CA GLN A 272 -9.04 -11.19 -10.09
C GLN A 272 -9.38 -12.36 -11.05
N GLU A 273 -10.64 -12.72 -11.08
CA GLU A 273 -11.13 -13.86 -11.87
C GLU A 273 -10.94 -13.67 -13.39
N SER A 274 -10.85 -12.43 -13.88
CA SER A 274 -10.55 -12.14 -15.29
C SER A 274 -9.22 -12.71 -15.78
N MET A 275 -8.29 -13.00 -14.86
CA MET A 275 -6.99 -13.60 -15.18
C MET A 275 -7.01 -15.13 -15.28
N ARG A 276 -8.13 -15.78 -14.95
CA ARG A 276 -8.25 -17.25 -14.91
C ARG A 276 -7.95 -17.91 -16.25
N VAL A 277 -8.42 -17.36 -17.35
CA VAL A 277 -8.20 -17.93 -18.70
C VAL A 277 -6.70 -17.92 -19.03
N ALA A 278 -6.03 -16.79 -18.81
CA ALA A 278 -4.59 -16.68 -19.03
C ALA A 278 -3.80 -17.65 -18.14
N LEU A 279 -4.17 -17.75 -16.86
CA LEU A 279 -3.55 -18.68 -15.92
C LEU A 279 -3.71 -20.14 -16.36
N THR A 280 -4.90 -20.55 -16.79
CA THR A 280 -5.17 -21.93 -17.26
C THR A 280 -4.27 -22.29 -18.43
N HIS A 281 -4.10 -21.37 -19.39
CA HIS A 281 -3.18 -21.59 -20.53
C HIS A 281 -1.71 -21.70 -20.11
N LEU A 282 -1.26 -20.90 -19.13
CA LEU A 282 0.11 -20.99 -18.62
C LEU A 282 0.36 -22.30 -17.86
N LYS A 283 -0.58 -22.71 -17.00
CA LYS A 283 -0.47 -23.96 -16.25
C LYS A 283 -0.51 -25.20 -17.17
N ALA A 284 -1.30 -25.19 -18.23
CA ALA A 284 -1.32 -26.27 -19.22
C ALA A 284 0.04 -26.46 -19.93
N ARG A 285 0.88 -25.42 -19.96
CA ARG A 285 2.26 -25.50 -20.48
C ARG A 285 3.30 -25.83 -19.41
N GLY A 286 2.87 -26.15 -18.19
CA GLY A 286 3.76 -26.45 -17.06
C GLY A 286 4.35 -25.19 -16.40
N GLU A 287 3.93 -24.01 -16.82
CA GLU A 287 4.39 -22.76 -16.21
C GLU A 287 3.62 -22.49 -14.89
N LEU A 288 4.26 -21.75 -13.95
CA LEU A 288 3.68 -21.40 -12.65
C LEU A 288 3.25 -22.60 -11.78
N ALA A 289 3.84 -23.79 -11.99
CA ALA A 289 3.49 -25.00 -11.26
C ALA A 289 3.77 -24.90 -9.75
N ALA A 290 4.73 -24.08 -9.34
CA ALA A 290 5.11 -23.85 -7.94
C ALA A 290 4.10 -23.01 -7.14
N TYR A 291 3.05 -22.48 -7.79
CA TYR A 291 2.09 -21.58 -7.19
C TYR A 291 0.68 -22.16 -7.27
N SER A 292 -0.12 -22.00 -6.21
CA SER A 292 -1.52 -22.38 -6.24
C SER A 292 -2.34 -21.41 -7.12
N GLU A 293 -3.50 -21.87 -7.60
CA GLU A 293 -4.41 -21.01 -8.35
C GLU A 293 -4.98 -19.90 -7.48
N ASP A 294 -5.29 -20.22 -6.22
CA ASP A 294 -5.77 -19.24 -5.25
C ASP A 294 -4.77 -18.12 -5.04
N GLU A 295 -3.49 -18.45 -4.87
CA GLU A 295 -2.41 -17.49 -4.70
C GLU A 295 -2.23 -16.58 -5.93
N LEU A 296 -2.29 -17.16 -7.14
CA LEU A 296 -2.07 -16.41 -8.39
C LEU A 296 -3.24 -15.50 -8.77
N LEU A 297 -4.46 -15.89 -8.42
CA LEU A 297 -5.66 -15.11 -8.69
C LEU A 297 -6.02 -14.12 -7.58
N THR A 298 -5.43 -14.24 -6.39
CA THR A 298 -5.61 -13.27 -5.31
C THR A 298 -4.71 -12.06 -5.57
N VAL A 299 -5.30 -10.92 -5.94
CA VAL A 299 -4.57 -9.67 -6.16
C VAL A 299 -4.35 -8.91 -4.86
N GLY A 300 -5.31 -8.97 -3.94
CA GLY A 300 -5.23 -8.34 -2.64
C GLY A 300 -5.57 -9.31 -1.51
N LEU A 301 -4.82 -9.22 -0.42
CA LEU A 301 -5.14 -9.86 0.85
C LEU A 301 -5.49 -8.79 1.88
N VAL A 302 -6.72 -8.86 2.41
CA VAL A 302 -7.11 -7.96 3.51
C VAL A 302 -7.11 -8.75 4.81
N GLY A 303 -6.26 -8.34 5.74
CA GLY A 303 -6.24 -8.82 7.12
C GLY A 303 -7.08 -7.91 8.01
N ILE A 304 -8.05 -8.49 8.71
CA ILE A 304 -8.94 -7.80 9.65
C ILE A 304 -8.80 -8.47 11.02
N TRP A 305 -8.55 -7.68 12.03
CA TRP A 305 -8.36 -8.17 13.38
C TRP A 305 -8.89 -7.20 14.43
N ARG A 306 -9.32 -7.75 15.55
CA ARG A 306 -9.65 -6.98 16.76
C ARG A 306 -8.76 -7.43 17.89
N LYS A 307 -8.03 -6.51 18.51
CA LYS A 307 -7.20 -6.79 19.68
C LYS A 307 -8.08 -7.23 20.84
N PRO A 308 -7.81 -8.38 21.49
CA PRO A 308 -8.54 -8.79 22.68
C PRO A 308 -8.50 -7.71 23.77
N HIS A 309 -9.58 -7.61 24.55
CA HIS A 309 -9.64 -6.69 25.68
C HIS A 309 -8.71 -7.12 26.83
N ASP A 310 -8.56 -8.44 27.00
CA ASP A 310 -7.70 -9.06 28.01
C ASP A 310 -6.64 -9.90 27.29
N LEU A 311 -5.46 -9.33 27.00
CA LEU A 311 -4.29 -10.16 26.80
C LEU A 311 -3.82 -10.60 28.19
N PRO A 312 -3.67 -11.92 28.46
CA PRO A 312 -3.00 -12.35 29.68
C PRO A 312 -1.62 -11.69 29.67
N THR A 313 -1.33 -10.91 30.73
CA THR A 313 0.02 -10.45 30.99
C THR A 313 0.90 -11.69 31.01
N LEU A 314 1.80 -11.84 30.05
CA LEU A 314 2.85 -12.84 30.12
C LEU A 314 3.66 -12.45 31.34
N SER A 315 3.34 -13.11 32.46
CA SER A 315 4.17 -13.06 33.65
C SER A 315 5.54 -13.59 33.26
N SER A 316 6.52 -12.71 33.21
CA SER A 316 7.94 -13.07 33.14
C SER A 316 8.27 -14.00 34.30
N SER A 317 8.36 -15.28 34.00
CA SER A 317 8.99 -16.28 34.87
C SER A 317 10.44 -16.48 34.47
#